data_171a2d14b39c442f81b60fa84080fe34
#
_entry.id   171a2d14b39c442f81b60fa84080fe34
#
_cell.length_a   1.000
_cell.length_b   1.000
_cell.length_c   1.000
_cell.angle_alpha   90.00
_cell.angle_beta   90.00
_cell.angle_gamma   90.00
#
_symmetry.space_group_name_H-M   'P 1'
#
loop_
_entity.id
_entity.type
_entity.pdbx_description
1 polymer ?
#
loop_
_entity_poly.entity_id
_entity_poly.type
_entity_poly.pdbx_seq_one_letter_code
_entity_poly.pdbx_strand_id
1 'polypeptide(L)'
;MATPLTVAQMRRALDVEGLTVLEYRDWETHNRNHMGLWGPVHGVIIHHTVTGPETDAVALCYNGHSALPGPLCHAVGQRDGRIYLVSNGRANHAGKGDGDVLTAVKNETALPRPNEADTDGNRHFYGIELANRGDGKEPWPMRQYWAAVRYAAALCKAHGWSERSVIGHKEWQPGKVDPTFDMVQFRSDVGAQLRRPDKPTVPVPAPPIDTGDIVQFTSLALTDAPETIAAGQSKTLYWDAEYQDGAGDHGSGGKTVVSGEHFTGTVALKFADELPTGVKARIVHELDAGGTSDDYTVALAADLAEHAFPYTGRVAEDRNMVVEIENTSGSPIVLNWAAVRGGTWAR
;
A
#
# COMPACT_ATOMS: atom_id res chain seq x y z
N MET A 1 2.81 -23.58 -15.01
CA MET A 1 4.02 -22.76 -15.25
C MET A 1 3.55 -21.39 -15.72
N ALA A 2 3.89 -20.33 -15.01
CA ALA A 2 3.38 -18.99 -15.35
C ALA A 2 4.33 -18.27 -16.32
N THR A 3 3.79 -17.82 -17.44
CA THR A 3 4.52 -16.95 -18.37
C THR A 3 4.64 -15.57 -17.74
N PRO A 4 5.80 -14.90 -17.81
CA PRO A 4 5.94 -13.52 -17.36
C PRO A 4 4.90 -12.59 -17.97
N LEU A 5 4.45 -11.61 -17.21
CA LEU A 5 3.50 -10.60 -17.68
C LEU A 5 4.11 -9.75 -18.80
N THR A 6 3.32 -9.46 -19.80
CA THR A 6 3.64 -8.42 -20.78
C THR A 6 3.57 -7.04 -20.12
N VAL A 7 4.15 -6.02 -20.74
CA VAL A 7 4.06 -4.62 -20.32
C VAL A 7 2.61 -4.21 -20.03
N ALA A 8 1.70 -4.50 -20.97
CA ALA A 8 0.29 -4.15 -20.82
C ALA A 8 -0.38 -4.88 -19.63
N GLN A 9 -0.05 -6.15 -19.43
CA GLN A 9 -0.56 -6.93 -18.30
C GLN A 9 -0.01 -6.41 -16.96
N MET A 10 1.28 -6.06 -16.90
CA MET A 10 1.88 -5.47 -15.71
C MET A 10 1.20 -4.16 -15.33
N ARG A 11 1.08 -3.21 -16.28
CA ARG A 11 0.37 -1.94 -16.07
C ARG A 11 -1.05 -2.17 -15.53
N ARG A 12 -1.80 -3.05 -16.19
CA ARG A 12 -3.18 -3.35 -15.79
C ARG A 12 -3.26 -3.95 -14.37
N ALA A 13 -2.39 -4.91 -14.05
CA ALA A 13 -2.39 -5.54 -12.73
C ALA A 13 -2.16 -4.52 -11.61
N LEU A 14 -1.21 -3.60 -11.80
CA LEU A 14 -0.89 -2.56 -10.82
C LEU A 14 -1.99 -1.48 -10.72
N ASP A 15 -2.63 -1.13 -11.84
CA ASP A 15 -3.74 -0.17 -11.88
C ASP A 15 -4.97 -0.68 -11.14
N VAL A 16 -5.33 -1.95 -11.34
CA VAL A 16 -6.46 -2.61 -10.65
C VAL A 16 -6.28 -2.56 -9.12
N GLU A 17 -5.04 -2.68 -8.64
CA GLU A 17 -4.73 -2.54 -7.20
C GLU A 17 -4.66 -1.09 -6.71
N GLY A 18 -4.86 -0.11 -7.58
CA GLY A 18 -4.89 1.31 -7.24
C GLY A 18 -3.52 1.85 -6.79
N LEU A 19 -2.44 1.33 -7.35
CA LEU A 19 -1.09 1.80 -7.09
C LEU A 19 -0.79 3.09 -7.85
N THR A 20 -0.06 4.01 -7.23
CA THR A 20 0.55 5.15 -7.94
C THR A 20 1.83 4.66 -8.60
N VAL A 21 1.74 4.38 -9.90
CA VAL A 21 2.83 3.83 -10.69
C VAL A 21 3.44 4.89 -11.58
N LEU A 22 4.76 4.98 -11.57
CA LEU A 22 5.57 5.83 -12.44
C LEU A 22 6.49 4.95 -13.29
N GLU A 23 6.61 5.29 -14.55
CA GLU A 23 7.45 4.57 -15.48
C GLU A 23 8.79 5.30 -15.62
N TYR A 24 9.87 4.56 -15.39
CA TYR A 24 11.19 5.16 -15.42
C TYR A 24 11.90 4.81 -16.71
N ARG A 25 12.19 5.83 -17.54
CA ARG A 25 12.91 5.71 -18.83
C ARG A 25 12.29 4.61 -19.72
N ASP A 26 13.11 3.81 -20.35
CA ASP A 26 12.75 2.72 -21.25
C ASP A 26 12.54 1.37 -20.54
N TRP A 27 11.94 1.38 -19.33
CA TRP A 27 11.71 0.20 -18.48
C TRP A 27 11.07 -0.98 -19.24
N GLU A 28 10.26 -0.70 -20.25
CA GLU A 28 9.54 -1.72 -21.03
C GLU A 28 10.49 -2.69 -21.74
N THR A 29 11.65 -2.20 -22.17
CA THR A 29 12.67 -2.98 -22.89
C THR A 29 13.94 -3.17 -22.08
N HIS A 30 14.04 -2.52 -20.92
CA HIS A 30 15.20 -2.60 -20.05
C HIS A 30 15.21 -3.92 -19.28
N ASN A 31 16.21 -4.77 -19.56
CA ASN A 31 16.35 -6.09 -18.95
C ASN A 31 17.75 -6.69 -19.14
N ARG A 32 17.94 -7.86 -18.54
CA ARG A 32 19.17 -8.66 -18.68
C ARG A 32 18.90 -10.03 -19.35
N ASN A 33 17.98 -10.09 -20.31
CA ASN A 33 17.64 -11.33 -21.00
C ASN A 33 18.85 -11.96 -21.73
N HIS A 34 19.85 -11.15 -22.09
CA HIS A 34 21.12 -11.62 -22.67
C HIS A 34 21.98 -12.44 -21.68
N MET A 35 21.70 -12.36 -20.37
CA MET A 35 22.44 -13.08 -19.33
C MET A 35 21.81 -14.44 -18.97
N GLY A 36 20.62 -14.76 -19.49
CA GLY A 36 19.92 -16.01 -19.24
C GLY A 36 18.42 -15.93 -19.44
N LEU A 37 17.76 -17.04 -19.27
CA LEU A 37 16.31 -17.16 -19.46
C LEU A 37 15.55 -16.30 -18.45
N TRP A 38 14.43 -15.75 -18.90
CA TRP A 38 13.39 -15.16 -18.08
C TRP A 38 12.12 -16.01 -18.12
N GLY A 39 11.69 -16.47 -16.95
CA GLY A 39 10.55 -17.39 -16.82
C GLY A 39 10.90 -18.87 -17.02
N PRO A 40 9.97 -19.78 -16.67
CA PRO A 40 8.69 -19.44 -16.05
C PRO A 40 8.84 -18.79 -14.68
N VAL A 41 7.95 -17.83 -14.38
CA VAL A 41 7.91 -17.13 -13.09
C VAL A 41 7.01 -17.84 -12.09
N HIS A 42 7.30 -17.69 -10.79
CA HIS A 42 6.60 -18.43 -9.74
C HIS A 42 6.24 -17.58 -8.50
N GLY A 43 6.74 -16.36 -8.41
CA GLY A 43 6.44 -15.52 -7.25
C GLY A 43 7.13 -14.15 -7.29
N VAL A 44 7.12 -13.48 -6.15
CA VAL A 44 7.67 -12.15 -5.92
C VAL A 44 8.65 -12.19 -4.78
N ILE A 45 9.86 -11.65 -4.97
CA ILE A 45 10.83 -11.43 -3.90
C ILE A 45 10.81 -9.96 -3.50
N ILE A 46 10.70 -9.74 -2.19
CA ILE A 46 10.76 -8.42 -1.57
C ILE A 46 12.18 -8.17 -1.07
N HIS A 47 12.72 -7.01 -1.45
CA HIS A 47 14.05 -6.55 -1.06
C HIS A 47 14.01 -5.19 -0.35
N HIS A 48 15.15 -4.73 0.11
CA HIS A 48 15.41 -3.32 0.42
C HIS A 48 16.75 -2.87 -0.16
N THR A 49 16.81 -1.61 -0.58
CA THR A 49 17.93 -1.06 -1.37
C THR A 49 19.22 -0.82 -0.59
N VAL A 50 19.22 -0.92 0.73
CA VAL A 50 20.34 -0.53 1.64
C VAL A 50 20.77 0.93 1.36
N THR A 51 19.82 1.82 1.05
CA THR A 51 20.09 3.23 0.72
C THR A 51 19.30 4.18 1.62
N GLY A 52 19.92 5.30 1.97
CA GLY A 52 19.23 6.37 2.69
C GLY A 52 18.42 7.29 1.76
N PRO A 53 17.68 8.26 2.35
CA PRO A 53 16.85 9.19 1.59
C PRO A 53 17.66 10.12 0.65
N GLU A 54 18.96 10.24 0.87
CA GLU A 54 19.88 11.01 0.04
C GLU A 54 20.23 10.33 -1.28
N THR A 55 19.92 9.05 -1.45
CA THR A 55 20.25 8.27 -2.64
C THR A 55 19.04 8.17 -3.57
N ASP A 56 19.25 8.43 -4.85
CA ASP A 56 18.25 8.11 -5.88
C ASP A 56 18.20 6.58 -6.09
N ALA A 57 17.34 5.93 -5.30
CA ALA A 57 17.16 4.48 -5.35
C ALA A 57 16.60 4.01 -6.71
N VAL A 58 15.82 4.85 -7.40
CA VAL A 58 15.26 4.50 -8.72
C VAL A 58 16.36 4.45 -9.76
N ALA A 59 17.20 5.50 -9.84
CA ALA A 59 18.34 5.52 -10.73
C ALA A 59 19.34 4.40 -10.42
N LEU A 60 19.59 4.12 -9.13
CA LEU A 60 20.46 3.03 -8.71
C LEU A 60 19.92 1.67 -9.19
N CYS A 61 18.64 1.38 -8.96
CA CYS A 61 18.05 0.11 -9.37
C CYS A 61 17.96 -0.05 -10.89
N TYR A 62 17.75 1.05 -11.60
CA TYR A 62 17.77 1.02 -13.06
C TYR A 62 19.18 0.78 -13.61
N ASN A 63 20.17 1.59 -13.22
CA ASN A 63 21.51 1.53 -13.79
C ASN A 63 22.37 0.41 -13.18
N GLY A 64 22.14 0.07 -11.90
CA GLY A 64 23.09 -0.72 -11.10
C GLY A 64 24.36 0.08 -10.78
N HIS A 65 25.41 -0.64 -10.45
CA HIS A 65 26.75 -0.10 -10.22
C HIS A 65 27.82 -1.06 -10.77
N SER A 66 29.08 -0.66 -10.74
CA SER A 66 30.20 -1.40 -11.38
C SER A 66 30.28 -2.88 -10.98
N ALA A 67 30.00 -3.21 -9.73
CA ALA A 67 30.03 -4.59 -9.23
C ALA A 67 28.71 -5.33 -9.42
N LEU A 68 27.59 -4.63 -9.64
CA LEU A 68 26.26 -5.21 -9.80
C LEU A 68 25.50 -4.45 -10.91
N PRO A 69 25.67 -4.83 -12.18
CA PRO A 69 25.01 -4.15 -13.29
C PRO A 69 23.49 -4.29 -13.25
N GLY A 70 22.78 -3.20 -13.53
CA GLY A 70 21.32 -3.15 -13.57
C GLY A 70 20.68 -3.79 -14.80
N PRO A 71 19.33 -3.88 -14.84
CA PRO A 71 18.41 -3.50 -13.75
C PRO A 71 18.54 -4.40 -12.54
N LEU A 72 18.38 -3.82 -11.34
CA LEU A 72 18.49 -4.56 -10.06
C LEU A 72 17.13 -5.05 -9.52
N CYS A 73 16.02 -4.76 -10.19
CA CYS A 73 14.68 -5.22 -9.84
C CYS A 73 13.72 -4.90 -10.99
N HIS A 74 12.45 -5.28 -10.83
CA HIS A 74 11.38 -4.90 -11.76
C HIS A 74 10.72 -3.59 -11.35
N ALA A 75 10.62 -3.35 -10.05
CA ALA A 75 10.00 -2.15 -9.48
C ALA A 75 10.78 -1.64 -8.27
N VAL A 76 10.69 -0.34 -8.04
CA VAL A 76 11.22 0.33 -6.83
C VAL A 76 10.06 0.96 -6.06
N GLY A 77 9.87 0.56 -4.81
CA GLY A 77 8.91 1.16 -3.90
C GLY A 77 9.56 2.29 -3.09
N GLN A 78 9.16 3.52 -3.36
CA GLN A 78 9.66 4.70 -2.67
C GLN A 78 9.01 4.87 -1.28
N ARG A 79 9.67 5.63 -0.40
CA ARG A 79 9.21 5.92 0.96
C ARG A 79 7.83 6.60 1.01
N ASP A 80 7.47 7.30 -0.06
CA ASP A 80 6.17 7.98 -0.22
C ASP A 80 5.07 7.07 -0.78
N GLY A 81 5.36 5.79 -1.02
CA GLY A 81 4.42 4.78 -1.52
C GLY A 81 4.27 4.75 -3.04
N ARG A 82 4.98 5.60 -3.80
CA ARG A 82 5.03 5.49 -5.26
C ARG A 82 5.84 4.28 -5.69
N ILE A 83 5.37 3.61 -6.74
CA ILE A 83 6.07 2.48 -7.36
C ILE A 83 6.65 2.94 -8.68
N TYR A 84 7.95 2.77 -8.87
CA TYR A 84 8.62 3.03 -10.14
C TYR A 84 8.90 1.73 -10.86
N LEU A 85 8.41 1.56 -12.07
CA LEU A 85 8.80 0.46 -12.93
C LEU A 85 10.15 0.78 -13.57
N VAL A 86 11.12 -0.13 -13.42
CA VAL A 86 12.51 0.08 -13.86
C VAL A 86 13.00 -0.99 -14.82
N SER A 87 12.25 -2.10 -14.95
CA SER A 87 12.58 -3.14 -15.93
C SER A 87 11.40 -4.04 -16.27
N ASN A 88 11.47 -4.67 -17.45
CA ASN A 88 10.57 -5.72 -17.88
C ASN A 88 11.38 -6.84 -18.54
N GLY A 89 11.44 -7.98 -17.88
CA GLY A 89 12.28 -9.12 -18.25
C GLY A 89 13.20 -9.53 -17.10
N ARG A 90 14.25 -10.27 -17.41
CA ARG A 90 15.21 -10.71 -16.39
C ARG A 90 15.90 -9.50 -15.75
N ALA A 91 15.89 -9.45 -14.42
CA ALA A 91 16.60 -8.46 -13.61
C ALA A 91 17.62 -9.14 -12.69
N ASN A 92 18.52 -8.37 -12.10
CA ASN A 92 19.63 -8.86 -11.29
C ASN A 92 19.36 -8.59 -9.79
N HIS A 93 18.42 -9.31 -9.19
CA HIS A 93 17.97 -9.06 -7.82
C HIS A 93 18.07 -10.25 -6.89
N ALA A 94 17.73 -11.44 -7.38
CA ALA A 94 17.56 -12.63 -6.53
C ALA A 94 18.81 -13.49 -6.44
N GLY A 95 19.73 -13.36 -7.42
CA GLY A 95 20.93 -14.18 -7.48
C GLY A 95 20.64 -15.68 -7.49
N LYS A 96 21.56 -16.44 -6.91
CA LYS A 96 21.37 -17.87 -6.65
C LYS A 96 20.84 -18.05 -5.23
N GLY A 97 19.78 -18.81 -5.08
CA GLY A 97 19.19 -19.20 -3.81
C GLY A 97 18.82 -20.68 -3.78
N ASP A 98 17.97 -21.03 -2.87
CA ASP A 98 17.69 -22.41 -2.50
C ASP A 98 16.58 -23.03 -3.39
N GLY A 99 16.88 -24.14 -4.05
CA GLY A 99 15.97 -24.88 -4.91
C GLY A 99 14.77 -25.47 -4.16
N ASP A 100 14.94 -25.82 -2.90
CA ASP A 100 13.85 -26.32 -2.06
C ASP A 100 12.85 -25.20 -1.71
N VAL A 101 13.35 -23.97 -1.52
CA VAL A 101 12.48 -22.79 -1.37
C VAL A 101 11.69 -22.55 -2.65
N LEU A 102 12.33 -22.61 -3.84
CA LEU A 102 11.61 -22.51 -5.11
C LEU A 102 10.53 -23.60 -5.25
N THR A 103 10.84 -24.81 -4.80
CA THR A 103 9.89 -25.92 -4.83
C THR A 103 8.70 -25.66 -3.91
N ALA A 104 8.95 -25.13 -2.71
CA ALA A 104 7.89 -24.75 -1.77
C ALA A 104 7.00 -23.63 -2.34
N VAL A 105 7.60 -22.59 -2.97
CA VAL A 105 6.86 -21.52 -3.65
C VAL A 105 5.98 -22.06 -4.78
N LYS A 106 6.51 -22.93 -5.64
CA LYS A 106 5.75 -23.54 -6.74
C LYS A 106 4.53 -24.34 -6.27
N ASN A 107 4.67 -24.98 -5.13
CA ASN A 107 3.63 -25.82 -4.53
C ASN A 107 2.76 -25.05 -3.51
N GLU A 108 3.07 -23.78 -3.27
CA GLU A 108 2.42 -22.93 -2.28
C GLU A 108 2.36 -23.59 -0.88
N THR A 109 3.46 -24.18 -0.48
CA THR A 109 3.63 -24.85 0.83
C THR A 109 4.45 -23.99 1.79
N ALA A 110 4.61 -24.44 3.02
CA ALA A 110 5.47 -23.76 4.00
C ALA A 110 6.93 -23.73 3.51
N LEU A 111 7.57 -22.57 3.65
CA LEU A 111 8.95 -22.38 3.23
C LEU A 111 9.92 -23.11 4.15
N PRO A 112 10.87 -23.88 3.63
CA PRO A 112 12.00 -24.35 4.41
C PRO A 112 12.94 -23.18 4.72
N ARG A 113 13.84 -23.37 5.68
CA ARG A 113 14.95 -22.43 5.90
C ARG A 113 15.95 -22.58 4.75
N PRO A 114 16.34 -21.48 4.07
CA PRO A 114 17.30 -21.58 2.99
C PRO A 114 18.67 -22.04 3.49
N ASN A 115 19.26 -23.02 2.86
CA ASN A 115 20.54 -23.61 3.23
C ASN A 115 21.51 -23.80 2.03
N GLU A 116 21.01 -23.60 0.81
CA GLU A 116 21.77 -23.77 -0.44
C GLU A 116 21.68 -22.52 -1.32
N ALA A 117 22.53 -22.43 -2.35
CA ALA A 117 22.55 -21.36 -3.34
C ALA A 117 22.80 -21.95 -4.73
N ASP A 118 21.97 -22.89 -5.13
CA ASP A 118 22.11 -23.72 -6.33
C ASP A 118 21.18 -23.28 -7.47
N THR A 119 20.13 -22.51 -7.18
CA THR A 119 19.05 -22.20 -8.11
C THR A 119 19.02 -20.71 -8.50
N ASP A 120 18.88 -20.44 -9.82
CA ASP A 120 18.86 -19.08 -10.38
C ASP A 120 17.53 -18.36 -10.13
N GLY A 121 17.44 -17.57 -9.09
CA GLY A 121 16.24 -16.80 -8.73
C GLY A 121 15.88 -15.70 -9.71
N ASN A 122 16.86 -15.10 -10.39
CA ASN A 122 16.61 -14.06 -11.40
C ASN A 122 15.75 -14.56 -12.58
N ARG A 123 15.69 -15.85 -12.77
CA ARG A 123 14.83 -16.49 -13.77
C ARG A 123 13.39 -16.60 -13.33
N HIS A 124 13.15 -16.81 -12.03
CA HIS A 124 11.91 -17.36 -11.50
C HIS A 124 11.05 -16.37 -10.71
N PHE A 125 11.59 -15.19 -10.37
CA PHE A 125 10.89 -14.26 -9.52
C PHE A 125 10.85 -12.84 -10.08
N TYR A 126 9.70 -12.19 -9.92
CA TYR A 126 9.67 -10.74 -9.93
C TYR A 126 10.36 -10.21 -8.66
N GLY A 127 10.98 -9.05 -8.75
CA GLY A 127 11.60 -8.40 -7.60
C GLY A 127 11.13 -6.96 -7.44
N ILE A 128 10.88 -6.56 -6.20
CA ILE A 128 10.69 -5.17 -5.83
C ILE A 128 11.74 -4.77 -4.79
N GLU A 129 12.41 -3.66 -5.04
CA GLU A 129 13.35 -3.02 -4.13
C GLU A 129 12.65 -1.87 -3.37
N LEU A 130 12.59 -1.95 -2.06
CA LEU A 130 12.02 -0.91 -1.22
C LEU A 130 13.13 0.04 -0.73
N ALA A 131 12.99 1.33 -1.03
CA ALA A 131 13.97 2.33 -0.60
C ALA A 131 14.02 2.42 0.93
N ASN A 132 15.05 1.85 1.55
CA ASN A 132 15.27 1.84 2.99
C ASN A 132 16.73 1.47 3.29
N ARG A 133 17.29 1.99 4.37
CA ARG A 133 18.67 1.66 4.81
C ARG A 133 18.83 0.21 5.23
N GLY A 134 17.77 -0.44 5.66
CA GLY A 134 17.81 -1.83 6.13
C GLY A 134 18.62 -2.04 7.41
N ASP A 135 18.91 -0.97 8.14
CA ASP A 135 19.74 -0.95 9.36
C ASP A 135 18.97 -1.27 10.65
N GLY A 136 17.67 -1.56 10.53
CA GLY A 136 16.77 -1.80 11.66
C GLY A 136 16.42 -0.55 12.47
N LYS A 137 16.91 0.63 12.06
CA LYS A 137 16.65 1.92 12.72
C LYS A 137 15.74 2.80 11.88
N GLU A 138 15.92 2.80 10.56
CA GLU A 138 15.00 3.51 9.66
C GLU A 138 13.64 2.82 9.69
N PRO A 139 12.55 3.54 10.07
CA PRO A 139 11.23 2.97 10.09
C PRO A 139 10.75 2.65 8.66
N TRP A 140 9.81 1.71 8.55
CA TRP A 140 9.09 1.42 7.32
C TRP A 140 7.85 2.31 7.23
N PRO A 141 7.83 3.32 6.35
CA PRO A 141 6.62 4.13 6.17
C PRO A 141 5.44 3.26 5.75
N MET A 142 4.30 3.38 6.43
CA MET A 142 3.12 2.55 6.15
C MET A 142 2.67 2.64 4.69
N ARG A 143 2.77 3.82 4.08
CA ARG A 143 2.46 4.00 2.65
C ARG A 143 3.38 3.18 1.73
N GLN A 144 4.67 3.06 2.05
CA GLN A 144 5.62 2.22 1.33
C GLN A 144 5.30 0.73 1.54
N TYR A 145 5.09 0.33 2.79
CA TYR A 145 4.72 -1.03 3.15
C TYR A 145 3.45 -1.49 2.42
N TRP A 146 2.36 -0.70 2.48
CA TRP A 146 1.12 -1.05 1.80
C TRP A 146 1.19 -0.96 0.28
N ALA A 147 2.05 -0.11 -0.28
CA ALA A 147 2.33 -0.12 -1.71
C ALA A 147 3.02 -1.43 -2.13
N ALA A 148 3.97 -1.93 -1.32
CA ALA A 148 4.62 -3.21 -1.54
C ALA A 148 3.63 -4.39 -1.41
N VAL A 149 2.73 -4.37 -0.40
CA VAL A 149 1.66 -5.37 -0.24
C VAL A 149 0.77 -5.40 -1.48
N ARG A 150 0.31 -4.24 -1.97
CA ARG A 150 -0.53 -4.15 -3.17
C ARG A 150 0.22 -4.55 -4.44
N TYR A 151 1.51 -4.21 -4.56
CA TYR A 151 2.35 -4.66 -5.68
C TYR A 151 2.43 -6.19 -5.72
N ALA A 152 2.72 -6.83 -4.60
CA ALA A 152 2.78 -8.27 -4.50
C ALA A 152 1.41 -8.92 -4.80
N ALA A 153 0.31 -8.37 -4.24
CA ALA A 153 -1.05 -8.84 -4.50
C ALA A 153 -1.45 -8.70 -5.97
N ALA A 154 -1.06 -7.60 -6.65
CA ALA A 154 -1.32 -7.40 -8.08
C ALA A 154 -0.73 -8.52 -8.93
N LEU A 155 0.53 -8.89 -8.66
CA LEU A 155 1.20 -9.97 -9.38
C LEU A 155 0.61 -11.34 -9.02
N CYS A 156 0.29 -11.57 -7.76
CA CYS A 156 -0.39 -12.80 -7.34
C CYS A 156 -1.74 -12.95 -8.04
N LYS A 157 -2.60 -11.93 -8.06
CA LYS A 157 -3.89 -11.96 -8.78
C LYS A 157 -3.69 -12.23 -10.27
N ALA A 158 -2.75 -11.53 -10.92
CA ALA A 158 -2.50 -11.69 -12.35
C ALA A 158 -2.06 -13.10 -12.76
N HIS A 159 -1.44 -13.84 -11.85
CA HIS A 159 -0.97 -15.20 -12.07
C HIS A 159 -1.83 -16.28 -11.40
N GLY A 160 -2.81 -15.92 -10.59
CA GLY A 160 -3.62 -16.85 -9.81
C GLY A 160 -2.85 -17.50 -8.65
N TRP A 161 -1.86 -16.80 -8.08
CA TRP A 161 -1.08 -17.22 -6.93
C TRP A 161 -1.72 -16.79 -5.61
N SER A 162 -1.43 -17.53 -4.54
CA SER A 162 -1.72 -17.08 -3.18
C SER A 162 -0.55 -16.22 -2.62
N GLU A 163 -0.71 -15.72 -1.40
CA GLU A 163 0.34 -15.01 -0.66
C GLU A 163 1.59 -15.86 -0.41
N ARG A 164 1.50 -17.18 -0.55
CA ARG A 164 2.63 -18.10 -0.39
C ARG A 164 3.67 -18.01 -1.50
N SER A 165 3.30 -17.41 -2.63
CA SER A 165 4.23 -17.07 -3.71
C SER A 165 5.02 -15.78 -3.46
N VAL A 166 4.85 -15.13 -2.28
CA VAL A 166 5.56 -13.92 -1.89
C VAL A 166 6.56 -14.23 -0.79
N ILE A 167 7.84 -13.97 -1.06
CA ILE A 167 8.94 -14.26 -0.14
C ILE A 167 9.86 -13.05 0.04
N GLY A 168 10.58 -13.01 1.15
CA GLY A 168 11.70 -12.07 1.33
C GLY A 168 13.00 -12.65 0.79
N HIS A 169 13.94 -11.81 0.40
CA HIS A 169 15.28 -12.26 0.00
C HIS A 169 15.97 -13.10 1.10
N LYS A 170 15.75 -12.74 2.36
CA LYS A 170 16.22 -13.51 3.53
C LYS A 170 15.65 -14.92 3.63
N GLU A 171 14.52 -15.17 2.98
CA GLU A 171 13.87 -16.49 2.92
C GLU A 171 14.26 -17.27 1.65
N TRP A 172 14.94 -16.60 0.69
CA TRP A 172 15.38 -17.18 -0.57
C TRP A 172 16.83 -17.65 -0.53
N GLN A 173 17.72 -16.82 0.04
CA GLN A 173 19.17 -17.07 -0.03
C GLN A 173 19.81 -17.04 1.35
N PRO A 174 20.65 -18.03 1.70
CA PRO A 174 21.40 -18.02 2.96
C PRO A 174 22.23 -16.74 3.14
N GLY A 175 22.18 -16.18 4.33
CA GLY A 175 22.97 -14.99 4.70
C GLY A 175 22.36 -13.65 4.30
N LYS A 176 21.22 -13.63 3.59
CA LYS A 176 20.47 -12.41 3.33
C LYS A 176 19.63 -12.00 4.53
N VAL A 177 19.39 -10.69 4.67
CA VAL A 177 18.67 -10.11 5.81
C VAL A 177 17.45 -9.30 5.37
N ASP A 178 17.32 -9.02 4.08
CA ASP A 178 16.28 -8.18 3.49
C ASP A 178 14.99 -8.96 3.14
N PRO A 179 13.84 -8.33 3.32
CA PRO A 179 13.62 -7.07 4.04
C PRO A 179 13.66 -7.28 5.57
N THR A 180 13.87 -6.18 6.34
CA THR A 180 13.97 -6.26 7.81
C THR A 180 12.63 -6.41 8.52
N PHE A 181 11.50 -6.14 7.87
CA PHE A 181 10.19 -6.37 8.48
C PHE A 181 9.78 -7.87 8.49
N ASP A 182 8.74 -8.17 9.25
CA ASP A 182 8.21 -9.53 9.38
C ASP A 182 7.52 -9.99 8.08
N MET A 183 8.04 -11.04 7.46
CA MET A 183 7.47 -11.61 6.23
C MET A 183 6.23 -12.48 6.48
N VAL A 184 6.01 -12.98 7.70
CA VAL A 184 4.78 -13.70 8.05
C VAL A 184 3.62 -12.72 8.07
N GLN A 185 3.80 -11.58 8.75
CA GLN A 185 2.81 -10.51 8.74
C GLN A 185 2.61 -9.95 7.32
N PHE A 186 3.69 -9.71 6.56
CA PHE A 186 3.58 -9.21 5.20
C PHE A 186 2.74 -10.14 4.29
N ARG A 187 2.96 -11.45 4.33
CA ARG A 187 2.14 -12.42 3.61
C ARG A 187 0.69 -12.43 4.09
N SER A 188 0.44 -12.32 5.40
CA SER A 188 -0.92 -12.19 5.94
C SER A 188 -1.65 -10.99 5.33
N ASP A 189 -0.95 -9.84 5.23
CA ASP A 189 -1.50 -8.61 4.65
C ASP A 189 -1.72 -8.74 3.13
N VAL A 190 -0.81 -9.41 2.41
CA VAL A 190 -1.02 -9.78 0.99
C VAL A 190 -2.24 -10.66 0.84
N GLY A 191 -2.40 -11.70 1.68
CA GLY A 191 -3.57 -12.58 1.69
C GLY A 191 -4.88 -11.82 1.96
N ALA A 192 -4.85 -10.84 2.87
CA ALA A 192 -5.99 -9.96 3.10
C ALA A 192 -6.30 -9.08 1.87
N GLN A 193 -5.26 -8.56 1.20
CA GLN A 193 -5.42 -7.79 -0.02
C GLN A 193 -5.96 -8.63 -1.19
N LEU A 194 -5.55 -9.89 -1.31
CA LEU A 194 -6.05 -10.81 -2.35
C LEU A 194 -7.55 -11.09 -2.21
N ARG A 195 -8.08 -11.11 -0.99
CA ARG A 195 -9.51 -11.30 -0.74
C ARG A 195 -10.37 -10.07 -1.03
N ARG A 196 -9.76 -8.89 -1.21
CA ARG A 196 -10.52 -7.69 -1.60
C ARG A 196 -11.01 -7.85 -3.03
N PRO A 197 -12.28 -7.47 -3.32
CA PRO A 197 -12.75 -7.43 -4.69
C PRO A 197 -11.87 -6.47 -5.50
N ASP A 198 -11.63 -6.81 -6.74
CA ASP A 198 -10.96 -5.91 -7.66
C ASP A 198 -11.73 -4.58 -7.69
N LYS A 199 -10.99 -3.47 -7.73
CA LYS A 199 -11.62 -2.16 -7.94
C LYS A 199 -12.52 -2.29 -9.17
N PRO A 200 -13.82 -1.98 -9.08
CA PRO A 200 -14.69 -2.12 -10.22
C PRO A 200 -14.08 -1.36 -11.40
N THR A 201 -13.75 -2.08 -12.47
CA THR A 201 -13.41 -1.48 -13.75
C THR A 201 -14.70 -1.01 -14.45
N VAL A 202 -15.48 -0.21 -13.76
CA VAL A 202 -16.46 0.61 -14.45
C VAL A 202 -15.62 1.72 -15.05
N PRO A 203 -15.64 1.92 -16.38
CA PRO A 203 -15.22 3.18 -16.93
C PRO A 203 -16.22 4.19 -16.38
N VAL A 204 -15.87 4.81 -15.25
CA VAL A 204 -16.45 6.11 -14.94
C VAL A 204 -16.01 6.95 -16.12
N PRO A 205 -16.93 7.49 -16.96
CA PRO A 205 -16.55 8.50 -17.91
C PRO A 205 -15.78 9.51 -17.06
N ALA A 206 -14.52 9.73 -17.39
CA ALA A 206 -13.76 10.79 -16.74
C ALA A 206 -14.66 12.04 -16.88
N PRO A 207 -15.06 12.70 -15.79
CA PRO A 207 -15.67 14.00 -15.92
C PRO A 207 -14.70 14.78 -16.81
N PRO A 208 -15.18 15.61 -17.74
CA PRO A 208 -14.30 16.41 -18.57
C PRO A 208 -13.37 17.12 -17.61
N ILE A 209 -12.08 16.80 -17.68
CA ILE A 209 -11.04 17.48 -16.91
C ILE A 209 -11.01 18.87 -17.52
N ASP A 210 -11.72 19.79 -16.87
CA ASP A 210 -11.45 21.21 -17.09
C ASP A 210 -10.03 21.42 -16.57
N THR A 211 -9.12 21.83 -17.44
CA THR A 211 -7.67 21.95 -17.17
C THR A 211 -7.34 23.00 -16.10
N GLY A 212 -8.31 23.40 -15.29
CA GLY A 212 -8.22 24.33 -14.17
C GLY A 212 -8.26 23.69 -12.79
N ASP A 213 -8.76 22.45 -12.64
CA ASP A 213 -8.93 21.84 -11.32
C ASP A 213 -7.68 21.01 -10.95
N ILE A 214 -6.86 21.57 -10.09
CA ILE A 214 -5.73 20.86 -9.48
C ILE A 214 -6.31 19.96 -8.39
N VAL A 215 -6.27 18.63 -8.60
CA VAL A 215 -6.57 17.64 -7.55
C VAL A 215 -5.44 17.65 -6.53
N GLN A 216 -5.75 18.00 -5.31
CA GLN A 216 -4.81 18.00 -4.21
C GLN A 216 -5.05 16.76 -3.35
N PHE A 217 -3.97 16.11 -2.90
CA PHE A 217 -4.07 14.89 -2.10
C PHE A 217 -3.93 15.22 -0.62
N THR A 218 -4.86 14.72 0.19
CA THR A 218 -4.87 14.85 1.64
C THR A 218 -4.72 13.47 2.29
N SER A 219 -3.86 13.38 3.29
CA SER A 219 -3.66 12.16 4.09
C SER A 219 -3.47 12.55 5.56
N LEU A 220 -4.50 12.34 6.35
CA LEU A 220 -4.53 12.61 7.78
C LEU A 220 -4.60 11.30 8.55
N ALA A 221 -4.03 11.26 9.75
CA ALA A 221 -4.13 10.11 10.63
C ALA A 221 -4.27 10.53 12.10
N LEU A 222 -4.86 9.64 12.90
CA LEU A 222 -4.84 9.64 14.35
C LEU A 222 -3.79 8.64 14.79
N THR A 223 -2.70 9.11 15.37
CA THR A 223 -1.53 8.31 15.79
C THR A 223 -1.36 8.23 17.30
N ASP A 224 -1.94 9.18 18.06
CA ASP A 224 -1.91 9.23 19.51
C ASP A 224 -2.96 8.30 20.17
N ALA A 225 -3.26 7.18 19.53
CA ALA A 225 -4.14 6.15 20.06
C ALA A 225 -3.42 5.29 21.14
N PRO A 226 -4.17 4.53 21.96
CA PRO A 226 -5.57 4.15 21.78
C PRO A 226 -6.59 5.11 22.39
N GLU A 227 -7.69 5.33 21.68
CA GLU A 227 -8.86 6.08 22.14
C GLU A 227 -9.98 5.14 22.59
N THR A 228 -10.41 5.25 23.84
CA THR A 228 -11.53 4.45 24.36
C THR A 228 -12.85 5.19 24.16
N ILE A 229 -13.82 4.53 23.52
CA ILE A 229 -15.18 5.04 23.33
C ILE A 229 -16.13 4.21 24.17
N ALA A 230 -16.66 4.81 25.23
CA ALA A 230 -17.54 4.12 26.16
C ALA A 230 -18.88 3.71 25.50
N ALA A 231 -19.55 2.72 26.09
CA ALA A 231 -20.88 2.30 25.66
C ALA A 231 -21.85 3.49 25.68
N GLY A 232 -22.60 3.66 24.59
CA GLY A 232 -23.59 4.75 24.45
C GLY A 232 -22.99 6.13 24.18
N GLN A 233 -21.69 6.22 23.84
CA GLN A 233 -21.00 7.47 23.57
C GLN A 233 -20.56 7.58 22.12
N SER A 234 -20.37 8.83 21.67
CA SER A 234 -19.72 9.16 20.42
C SER A 234 -18.37 9.84 20.66
N LYS A 235 -17.46 9.69 19.72
CA LYS A 235 -16.16 10.35 19.71
C LYS A 235 -15.86 10.93 18.34
N THR A 236 -15.67 12.24 18.28
CA THR A 236 -15.12 12.90 17.09
C THR A 236 -13.61 12.66 17.04
N LEU A 237 -13.11 12.28 15.85
CA LEU A 237 -11.70 12.04 15.63
C LEU A 237 -11.02 13.34 15.20
N TYR A 238 -10.02 13.75 15.99
CA TYR A 238 -9.15 14.88 15.68
C TYR A 238 -7.79 14.36 15.26
N TRP A 239 -7.37 14.74 14.06
CA TRP A 239 -6.16 14.21 13.45
C TRP A 239 -4.92 14.84 14.09
N ASP A 240 -3.95 14.03 14.47
CA ASP A 240 -2.69 14.42 15.10
C ASP A 240 -1.49 14.32 14.17
N ALA A 241 -1.67 13.72 13.00
CA ALA A 241 -0.64 13.59 11.99
C ALA A 241 -1.18 13.90 10.59
N GLU A 242 -0.50 14.77 9.89
CA GLU A 242 -0.74 15.11 8.50
C GLU A 242 0.48 14.66 7.67
N TYR A 243 0.24 13.76 6.70
CA TYR A 243 1.30 13.18 5.89
C TYR A 243 1.42 13.80 4.50
N GLN A 244 0.35 14.43 4.03
CA GLN A 244 0.32 15.12 2.76
C GLN A 244 -0.86 16.09 2.73
N ASP A 245 -0.54 17.37 2.57
CA ASP A 245 -1.49 18.44 2.31
C ASP A 245 -1.02 19.23 1.10
N GLY A 246 -1.72 19.07 -0.02
CA GLY A 246 -1.43 19.79 -1.25
C GLY A 246 -2.05 21.19 -1.30
N ALA A 247 -3.02 21.50 -0.42
CA ALA A 247 -3.87 22.67 -0.52
C ALA A 247 -3.69 23.70 0.61
N GLY A 248 -2.83 23.43 1.58
CA GLY A 248 -2.71 24.24 2.79
C GLY A 248 -3.09 23.45 4.03
N ASP A 249 -3.31 24.10 5.13
CA ASP A 249 -3.42 23.53 6.47
C ASP A 249 -4.79 22.88 6.72
N HIS A 250 -5.02 21.67 6.22
CA HIS A 250 -6.24 20.90 6.46
C HIS A 250 -6.26 20.22 7.84
N GLY A 251 -5.14 20.17 8.52
CA GLY A 251 -4.97 19.60 9.86
C GLY A 251 -4.88 20.64 10.98
N SER A 252 -4.93 21.93 10.68
CA SER A 252 -4.78 23.00 11.67
C SER A 252 -5.83 22.90 12.78
N GLY A 253 -5.36 22.63 13.98
CA GLY A 253 -6.23 22.40 15.13
C GLY A 253 -6.90 21.03 15.18
N GLY A 254 -6.46 20.06 14.37
CA GLY A 254 -6.86 18.65 14.45
C GLY A 254 -8.27 18.31 13.95
N LYS A 255 -9.00 19.27 13.35
CA LYS A 255 -10.45 19.13 13.13
C LYS A 255 -10.86 18.77 11.71
N THR A 256 -10.11 19.19 10.70
CA THR A 256 -10.68 19.32 9.36
C THR A 256 -9.99 18.40 8.37
N VAL A 257 -10.78 17.68 7.58
CA VAL A 257 -10.28 17.03 6.37
C VAL A 257 -10.28 18.03 5.21
N VAL A 258 -11.36 18.79 5.01
CA VAL A 258 -11.53 19.78 3.93
C VAL A 258 -12.55 20.85 4.32
N SER A 259 -12.39 22.04 3.78
CA SER A 259 -13.33 23.14 3.89
C SER A 259 -13.47 23.84 2.54
N GLY A 260 -14.71 24.04 2.08
CA GLY A 260 -14.99 24.73 0.80
C GLY A 260 -14.74 23.89 -0.46
N GLU A 261 -14.35 22.65 -0.35
CA GLU A 261 -13.90 21.81 -1.45
C GLU A 261 -14.74 20.55 -1.65
N HIS A 262 -14.56 19.91 -2.79
CA HIS A 262 -14.99 18.54 -3.00
C HIS A 262 -13.92 17.58 -2.49
N PHE A 263 -14.35 16.50 -1.87
CA PHE A 263 -13.49 15.43 -1.39
C PHE A 263 -13.94 14.08 -1.95
N THR A 264 -12.98 13.26 -2.34
CA THR A 264 -13.20 11.83 -2.58
C THR A 264 -12.06 11.04 -1.96
N GLY A 265 -12.39 10.05 -1.15
CA GLY A 265 -11.37 9.29 -0.47
C GLY A 265 -11.90 8.11 0.33
N THR A 266 -11.08 7.63 1.25
CA THR A 266 -11.36 6.49 2.11
C THR A 266 -11.07 6.84 3.56
N VAL A 267 -12.00 6.52 4.44
CA VAL A 267 -11.80 6.48 5.89
C VAL A 267 -11.41 5.06 6.27
N ALA A 268 -10.32 4.89 7.01
CA ALA A 268 -9.85 3.61 7.51
C ALA A 268 -9.74 3.66 9.04
N LEU A 269 -10.24 2.62 9.72
CA LEU A 269 -10.32 2.51 11.17
C LEU A 269 -9.77 1.16 11.61
N LYS A 270 -8.99 1.14 12.69
CA LYS A 270 -8.50 -0.08 13.33
C LYS A 270 -8.77 -0.04 14.82
N PHE A 271 -9.52 -1.03 15.30
CA PHE A 271 -9.84 -1.22 16.71
C PHE A 271 -8.91 -2.26 17.33
N ALA A 272 -8.84 -2.26 18.66
CA ALA A 272 -8.03 -3.22 19.42
C ALA A 272 -8.56 -4.65 19.29
N ASP A 273 -9.88 -4.77 19.28
CA ASP A 273 -10.61 -6.04 19.21
C ASP A 273 -11.69 -5.98 18.11
N GLU A 274 -12.28 -7.12 17.79
CA GLU A 274 -13.45 -7.23 16.94
C GLU A 274 -14.61 -6.42 17.52
N LEU A 275 -15.32 -5.67 16.67
CA LEU A 275 -16.39 -4.78 17.13
C LEU A 275 -17.65 -5.56 17.52
N PRO A 276 -18.34 -5.14 18.58
CA PRO A 276 -19.71 -5.58 18.86
C PRO A 276 -20.69 -4.96 17.86
N THR A 277 -21.88 -5.55 17.75
CA THR A 277 -22.98 -4.94 17.01
C THR A 277 -23.37 -3.58 17.60
N GLY A 278 -23.64 -2.59 16.74
CA GLY A 278 -24.09 -1.27 17.16
C GLY A 278 -23.02 -0.18 17.12
N VAL A 279 -21.90 -0.43 16.43
CA VAL A 279 -20.89 0.60 16.17
C VAL A 279 -21.07 1.17 14.77
N LYS A 280 -21.01 2.49 14.65
CA LYS A 280 -21.14 3.21 13.38
C LYS A 280 -20.01 4.23 13.24
N ALA A 281 -19.60 4.48 12.00
CA ALA A 281 -18.81 5.64 11.64
C ALA A 281 -19.72 6.66 10.92
N ARG A 282 -19.58 7.93 11.26
CA ARG A 282 -20.34 9.03 10.69
C ARG A 282 -19.38 10.05 10.07
N ILE A 283 -19.70 10.51 8.89
CA ILE A 283 -19.12 11.75 8.36
C ILE A 283 -20.04 12.88 8.79
N VAL A 284 -19.50 13.82 9.51
CA VAL A 284 -20.25 14.94 10.11
C VAL A 284 -19.62 16.24 9.64
N HIS A 285 -20.44 17.19 9.25
CA HIS A 285 -19.99 18.55 8.97
C HIS A 285 -20.19 19.41 10.24
N GLU A 286 -19.08 19.89 10.81
CA GLU A 286 -19.10 20.89 11.88
C GLU A 286 -19.23 22.30 11.27
N LEU A 287 -20.16 23.08 11.79
CA LEU A 287 -20.36 24.47 11.39
C LEU A 287 -19.40 25.40 12.15
N ASP A 288 -18.78 26.37 11.48
CA ASP A 288 -17.93 27.38 12.13
C ASP A 288 -18.70 28.18 13.20
N ALA A 289 -19.99 28.37 13.01
CA ALA A 289 -20.90 29.02 13.96
C ALA A 289 -21.32 28.12 15.13
N GLY A 290 -20.86 26.88 15.17
CA GLY A 290 -21.25 25.83 16.13
C GLY A 290 -22.45 25.00 15.67
N GLY A 291 -22.44 23.73 16.06
CA GLY A 291 -23.42 22.72 15.65
C GLY A 291 -22.86 21.78 14.58
N THR A 292 -23.57 20.69 14.34
CA THR A 292 -23.18 19.63 13.40
C THR A 292 -24.33 19.26 12.49
N SER A 293 -24.02 18.78 11.29
CA SER A 293 -24.99 18.13 10.41
C SER A 293 -24.43 16.81 9.93
N ASP A 294 -25.23 15.76 9.98
CA ASP A 294 -24.85 14.45 9.43
C ASP A 294 -24.83 14.53 7.90
N ASP A 295 -23.79 13.95 7.30
CA ASP A 295 -23.70 13.81 5.86
C ASP A 295 -23.80 12.35 5.42
N TYR A 296 -23.06 11.47 6.11
CA TYR A 296 -23.01 10.06 5.76
C TYR A 296 -22.79 9.17 6.98
N THR A 297 -23.53 8.07 7.07
CA THR A 297 -23.39 7.11 8.17
C THR A 297 -23.19 5.71 7.63
N VAL A 298 -22.19 5.02 8.16
CA VAL A 298 -21.87 3.63 7.84
C VAL A 298 -21.96 2.78 9.12
N ALA A 299 -22.76 1.71 9.09
CA ALA A 299 -22.70 0.69 10.13
C ALA A 299 -21.40 -0.12 9.94
N LEU A 300 -20.58 -0.18 10.97
CA LEU A 300 -19.37 -1.00 10.96
C LEU A 300 -19.78 -2.46 11.21
N ALA A 301 -19.19 -3.37 10.44
CA ALA A 301 -19.50 -4.79 10.58
C ALA A 301 -19.07 -5.29 11.96
N ALA A 302 -19.95 -6.02 12.66
CA ALA A 302 -19.57 -6.75 13.86
C ALA A 302 -18.56 -7.85 13.51
N ASP A 303 -17.81 -8.30 14.52
CA ASP A 303 -16.82 -9.37 14.40
C ASP A 303 -15.63 -9.04 13.48
N LEU A 304 -15.35 -7.73 13.26
CA LEU A 304 -14.16 -7.23 12.58
C LEU A 304 -13.49 -6.13 13.40
N ALA A 305 -12.17 -6.12 13.43
CA ALA A 305 -11.35 -5.08 14.07
C ALA A 305 -10.88 -4.00 13.08
N GLU A 306 -10.95 -4.24 11.79
CA GLU A 306 -10.47 -3.31 10.75
C GLU A 306 -11.59 -2.99 9.77
N HIS A 307 -11.79 -1.69 9.52
CA HIS A 307 -12.83 -1.17 8.64
C HIS A 307 -12.27 -0.14 7.69
N ALA A 308 -12.77 -0.13 6.45
CA ALA A 308 -12.51 0.93 5.50
C ALA A 308 -13.76 1.18 4.65
N PHE A 309 -14.13 2.45 4.47
CA PHE A 309 -15.27 2.83 3.65
C PHE A 309 -14.95 4.07 2.80
N PRO A 310 -15.45 4.11 1.55
CA PRO A 310 -15.28 5.28 0.70
C PRO A 310 -16.25 6.38 1.09
N TYR A 311 -15.84 7.62 0.88
CA TYR A 311 -16.71 8.79 0.96
C TYR A 311 -16.39 9.74 -0.19
N THR A 312 -17.43 10.31 -0.78
CA THR A 312 -17.33 11.38 -1.77
C THR A 312 -18.42 12.41 -1.46
N GLY A 313 -18.02 13.65 -1.28
CA GLY A 313 -18.95 14.71 -0.92
C GLY A 313 -18.37 16.09 -1.18
N ARG A 314 -19.18 17.12 -0.88
CA ARG A 314 -18.78 18.52 -0.89
C ARG A 314 -18.93 19.10 0.50
N VAL A 315 -17.89 19.72 0.99
CA VAL A 315 -17.91 20.48 2.24
C VAL A 315 -18.13 21.98 1.90
N ALA A 316 -19.12 22.61 2.49
CA ALA A 316 -19.35 24.04 2.27
C ALA A 316 -18.24 24.89 2.94
N GLU A 317 -18.06 26.14 2.50
CA GLU A 317 -16.97 27.03 2.97
C GLU A 317 -17.04 27.34 4.47
N ASP A 318 -18.24 27.26 5.08
CA ASP A 318 -18.49 27.51 6.50
C ASP A 318 -18.45 26.22 7.35
N ARG A 319 -17.90 25.13 6.85
CA ARG A 319 -17.97 23.81 7.49
C ARG A 319 -16.65 23.06 7.38
N ASN A 320 -16.47 22.18 8.36
CA ASN A 320 -15.36 21.24 8.41
C ASN A 320 -15.92 19.82 8.37
N MET A 321 -15.32 18.95 7.58
CA MET A 321 -15.66 17.53 7.58
C MET A 321 -14.86 16.82 8.68
N VAL A 322 -15.56 16.14 9.58
CA VAL A 322 -14.95 15.31 10.62
C VAL A 322 -15.52 13.89 10.58
N VAL A 323 -14.77 12.94 11.13
CA VAL A 323 -15.22 11.57 11.33
C VAL A 323 -15.60 11.38 12.79
N GLU A 324 -16.79 10.86 13.04
CA GLU A 324 -17.26 10.52 14.38
C GLU A 324 -17.52 9.01 14.48
N ILE A 325 -17.10 8.39 15.56
CA ILE A 325 -17.44 7.00 15.88
C ILE A 325 -18.53 7.01 16.94
N GLU A 326 -19.67 6.41 16.62
CA GLU A 326 -20.80 6.22 17.52
C GLU A 326 -20.80 4.77 18.02
N ASN A 327 -20.69 4.60 19.32
CA ASN A 327 -20.76 3.28 19.98
C ASN A 327 -22.10 3.12 20.69
N THR A 328 -23.09 2.54 20.03
CA THR A 328 -24.38 2.19 20.65
C THR A 328 -24.41 0.78 21.24
N SER A 329 -23.28 0.08 21.26
CA SER A 329 -23.17 -1.24 21.88
C SER A 329 -23.22 -1.17 23.41
N GLY A 330 -23.34 -2.32 24.05
CA GLY A 330 -23.33 -2.44 25.51
C GLY A 330 -21.94 -2.43 26.16
N SER A 331 -20.85 -2.31 25.38
CA SER A 331 -19.48 -2.41 25.87
C SER A 331 -18.60 -1.28 25.32
N PRO A 332 -17.55 -0.86 26.04
CA PRO A 332 -16.58 0.07 25.49
C PRO A 332 -15.80 -0.57 24.33
N ILE A 333 -15.40 0.26 23.38
CA ILE A 333 -14.52 -0.13 22.26
C ILE A 333 -13.25 0.71 22.30
N VAL A 334 -12.16 0.21 21.75
CA VAL A 334 -10.86 0.91 21.72
C VAL A 334 -10.42 1.07 20.28
N LEU A 335 -10.33 2.31 19.82
CA LEU A 335 -9.79 2.66 18.51
C LEU A 335 -8.27 2.82 18.63
N ASN A 336 -7.53 1.99 17.93
CA ASN A 336 -6.07 2.02 17.93
C ASN A 336 -5.48 2.94 16.87
N TRP A 337 -6.21 3.17 15.80
CA TRP A 337 -5.74 3.95 14.67
C TRP A 337 -6.89 4.35 13.75
N ALA A 338 -6.78 5.55 13.17
CA ALA A 338 -7.68 6.01 12.13
C ALA A 338 -6.91 6.80 11.07
N ALA A 339 -7.38 6.79 9.83
CA ALA A 339 -6.87 7.65 8.76
C ALA A 339 -7.96 8.05 7.78
N VAL A 340 -7.80 9.23 7.21
CA VAL A 340 -8.54 9.70 6.03
C VAL A 340 -7.53 9.96 4.92
N ARG A 341 -7.80 9.42 3.73
CA ARG A 341 -6.95 9.59 2.56
C ARG A 341 -7.81 9.85 1.34
N GLY A 342 -7.48 10.89 0.59
CA GLY A 342 -8.24 11.21 -0.60
C GLY A 342 -7.66 12.35 -1.40
N GLY A 343 -8.43 12.79 -2.39
CA GLY A 343 -8.13 13.98 -3.17
C GLY A 343 -9.21 15.04 -2.97
N THR A 344 -8.79 16.29 -2.96
CA THR A 344 -9.66 17.47 -2.90
C THR A 344 -9.51 18.29 -4.17
N TRP A 345 -10.54 19.01 -4.54
CA TRP A 345 -10.51 19.98 -5.63
C TRP A 345 -11.52 21.10 -5.39
N ALA A 346 -11.09 22.33 -5.62
CA ALA A 346 -11.96 23.50 -5.66
C ALA A 346 -12.66 23.57 -7.02
N ARG A 347 -13.88 24.12 -7.07
CA ARG A 347 -14.53 24.51 -8.31
C ARG A 347 -14.36 25.99 -8.57
#